data_6017ac2330935fce7e4fe331c8910428
#
_entry.id   6017ac2330935fce7e4fe331c8910428
#
_cell.length_a   1.000
_cell.length_b   1.000
_cell.length_c   1.000
_cell.angle_alpha   90.00
_cell.angle_beta   90.00
_cell.angle_gamma   90.00
#
_symmetry.space_group_name_H-M   'P 1'
#
loop_
_entity.id
_entity.type
_entity.pdbx_description
1 polymer ?
#
loop_
_entity_poly.entity_id
_entity_poly.type
_entity_poly.pdbx_seq_one_letter_code
_entity_poly.pdbx_strand_id
1 'polypeptide(L)'
;AKSYINLSKKLVTIIIDVPFEIDLDKLKPKQQNVESLRKLYDKFELKTFLKEINDSDNTETEYETIFSLDSLHNCVKKIKRKKIFALDLETTSLDPNLAKIVGISLAWEEGKAVYIPLGHDYEGAPVQLNKSDVYKLILPILRNPNLQKIGHNLKSVSYTHLTLPTIR
;
A
#
# COMPACT_ATOMS: atom_id res chain seq x y z
N ALA A 1 0.27 36.26 -28.96
CA ALA A 1 0.14 35.86 -27.52
C ALA A 1 -1.17 36.35 -26.89
N LYS A 2 -1.54 37.65 -27.05
CA LYS A 2 -2.78 38.19 -26.44
C LYS A 2 -4.08 37.52 -26.91
N SER A 3 -4.15 37.04 -28.15
CA SER A 3 -5.36 36.39 -28.70
C SER A 3 -5.77 35.10 -28.03
N TYR A 4 -4.81 34.40 -27.42
CA TYR A 4 -5.05 33.10 -26.74
C TYR A 4 -5.41 33.24 -25.24
N ILE A 5 -5.25 34.43 -24.65
CA ILE A 5 -5.50 34.63 -23.22
C ILE A 5 -6.95 34.30 -22.83
N ASN A 6 -7.91 34.83 -23.62
CA ASN A 6 -9.32 34.59 -23.36
C ASN A 6 -9.70 33.12 -23.52
N LEU A 7 -9.14 32.42 -24.51
CA LEU A 7 -9.35 30.99 -24.69
C LEU A 7 -8.73 30.20 -23.53
N SER A 8 -7.50 30.52 -23.18
CA SER A 8 -6.82 29.86 -22.03
C SER A 8 -7.61 30.06 -20.76
N LYS A 9 -8.08 31.27 -20.46
CA LYS A 9 -8.94 31.55 -19.31
C LYS A 9 -10.21 30.71 -19.32
N LYS A 10 -10.89 30.60 -20.46
CA LYS A 10 -12.09 29.80 -20.61
C LYS A 10 -11.80 28.31 -20.39
N LEU A 11 -10.68 27.79 -20.88
CA LEU A 11 -10.29 26.37 -20.74
C LEU A 11 -9.87 25.98 -19.33
N VAL A 12 -9.27 26.90 -18.57
CA VAL A 12 -8.84 26.62 -17.18
C VAL A 12 -9.91 26.97 -16.13
N THR A 13 -11.01 27.61 -16.54
CA THR A 13 -12.11 27.94 -15.63
C THR A 13 -12.95 26.69 -15.39
N ILE A 14 -13.03 26.25 -14.14
CA ILE A 14 -13.82 25.08 -13.74
C ILE A 14 -15.31 25.45 -13.86
N ILE A 15 -16.07 24.59 -14.56
CA ILE A 15 -17.53 24.67 -14.64
C ILE A 15 -18.10 23.85 -13.49
N ILE A 16 -18.88 24.48 -12.62
CA ILE A 16 -19.45 23.84 -11.43
C ILE A 16 -20.92 23.47 -11.57
N ASP A 17 -21.55 23.90 -12.66
CA ASP A 17 -22.98 23.74 -12.96
C ASP A 17 -23.20 22.92 -14.24
N VAL A 18 -22.33 21.96 -14.50
CA VAL A 18 -22.48 21.05 -15.64
C VAL A 18 -23.78 20.26 -15.49
N PRO A 19 -24.71 20.35 -16.42
CA PRO A 19 -26.02 19.68 -16.34
C PRO A 19 -25.84 18.18 -16.65
N PHE A 20 -25.49 17.39 -15.63
CA PHE A 20 -25.47 15.94 -15.78
C PHE A 20 -26.00 15.28 -14.49
N GLU A 21 -26.69 14.17 -14.67
CA GLU A 21 -27.15 13.35 -13.54
C GLU A 21 -26.08 12.31 -13.21
N ILE A 22 -25.66 12.29 -11.95
CA ILE A 22 -24.75 11.26 -11.44
C ILE A 22 -25.60 10.17 -10.81
N ASP A 23 -25.52 8.99 -11.39
CA ASP A 23 -26.00 7.77 -10.76
C ASP A 23 -24.81 7.03 -10.16
N LEU A 24 -24.67 7.11 -8.83
CA LEU A 24 -23.53 6.50 -8.11
C LEU A 24 -23.47 4.99 -8.29
N ASP A 25 -24.60 4.32 -8.49
CA ASP A 25 -24.62 2.88 -8.73
C ASP A 25 -24.01 2.51 -10.10
N LYS A 26 -24.10 3.39 -11.07
CA LYS A 26 -23.45 3.21 -12.38
C LYS A 26 -21.94 3.48 -12.35
N LEU A 27 -21.42 4.15 -11.32
CA LEU A 27 -20.00 4.41 -11.15
C LEU A 27 -19.26 3.24 -10.48
N LYS A 28 -19.97 2.25 -9.95
CA LYS A 28 -19.35 1.05 -9.37
C LYS A 28 -18.55 0.30 -10.44
N PRO A 29 -17.34 -0.16 -10.12
CA PRO A 29 -16.58 -1.01 -11.02
C PRO A 29 -17.40 -2.25 -11.41
N LYS A 30 -17.53 -2.50 -12.70
CA LYS A 30 -18.13 -3.74 -13.21
C LYS A 30 -17.06 -4.82 -13.28
N GLN A 31 -17.49 -6.07 -13.19
CA GLN A 31 -16.60 -7.19 -13.42
C GLN A 31 -15.96 -7.08 -14.80
N GLN A 32 -14.65 -7.21 -14.86
CA GLN A 32 -13.89 -7.08 -16.09
C GLN A 32 -14.21 -8.25 -17.02
N ASN A 33 -14.41 -7.96 -18.31
CA ASN A 33 -14.48 -9.00 -19.34
C ASN A 33 -13.04 -9.34 -19.78
N VAL A 34 -12.41 -10.26 -19.03
CA VAL A 34 -11.01 -10.66 -19.22
C VAL A 34 -10.74 -11.15 -20.63
N GLU A 35 -11.66 -11.91 -21.23
CA GLU A 35 -11.51 -12.43 -22.59
C GLU A 35 -11.46 -11.30 -23.63
N SER A 36 -12.35 -10.32 -23.52
CA SER A 36 -12.36 -9.17 -24.42
C SER A 36 -11.12 -8.29 -24.24
N LEU A 37 -10.67 -8.09 -22.98
CA LEU A 37 -9.45 -7.37 -22.68
C LEU A 37 -8.21 -8.07 -23.26
N ARG A 38 -8.12 -9.39 -23.12
CA ARG A 38 -7.02 -10.18 -23.67
C ARG A 38 -6.93 -10.00 -25.19
N LYS A 39 -8.05 -10.09 -25.91
CA LYS A 39 -8.10 -9.85 -27.37
C LYS A 39 -7.64 -8.44 -27.75
N LEU A 40 -8.05 -7.43 -26.98
CA LEU A 40 -7.63 -6.05 -27.23
C LEU A 40 -6.14 -5.83 -26.94
N TYR A 41 -5.63 -6.36 -25.84
CA TYR A 41 -4.23 -6.22 -25.46
C TYR A 41 -3.30 -6.96 -26.44
N ASP A 42 -3.73 -8.11 -26.92
CA ASP A 42 -3.00 -8.83 -27.98
C ASP A 42 -3.01 -8.04 -29.29
N LYS A 43 -4.17 -7.55 -29.71
CA LYS A 43 -4.32 -6.74 -30.93
C LYS A 43 -3.45 -5.47 -30.93
N PHE A 44 -3.29 -4.83 -29.77
CA PHE A 44 -2.51 -3.60 -29.61
C PHE A 44 -1.08 -3.85 -29.06
N GLU A 45 -0.66 -5.13 -29.01
CA GLU A 45 0.67 -5.56 -28.53
C GLU A 45 1.01 -5.05 -27.11
N LEU A 46 0.01 -4.90 -26.25
CA LEU A 46 0.15 -4.43 -24.87
C LEU A 46 0.60 -5.58 -23.95
N LYS A 47 1.84 -6.03 -24.14
CA LYS A 47 2.41 -7.24 -23.50
C LYS A 47 2.39 -7.19 -21.97
N THR A 48 2.64 -6.02 -21.38
CA THR A 48 2.62 -5.82 -19.92
C THR A 48 1.22 -6.12 -19.36
N PHE A 49 0.18 -5.54 -19.95
CA PHE A 49 -1.20 -5.77 -19.51
C PHE A 49 -1.68 -7.21 -19.76
N LEU A 50 -1.21 -7.85 -20.84
CA LEU A 50 -1.47 -9.28 -21.06
C LEU A 50 -0.88 -10.13 -19.94
N LYS A 51 0.33 -9.81 -19.50
CA LYS A 51 0.97 -10.52 -18.40
C LYS A 51 0.20 -10.35 -17.10
N GLU A 52 -0.20 -9.12 -16.76
CA GLU A 52 -0.98 -8.81 -15.55
C GLU A 52 -2.31 -9.59 -15.50
N ILE A 53 -3.03 -9.69 -16.63
CA ILE A 53 -4.26 -10.50 -16.71
C ILE A 53 -3.98 -11.98 -16.49
N ASN A 54 -2.89 -12.50 -17.03
CA ASN A 54 -2.56 -13.92 -16.89
C ASN A 54 -2.06 -14.24 -15.47
N ASP A 55 -1.33 -13.32 -14.84
CA ASP A 55 -0.81 -13.48 -13.47
C ASP A 55 -1.92 -13.32 -12.41
N SER A 56 -2.96 -12.52 -12.69
CA SER A 56 -4.10 -12.32 -11.76
C SER A 56 -5.00 -13.54 -11.61
N ASP A 57 -4.98 -14.46 -12.57
CA ASP A 57 -5.83 -15.65 -12.54
C ASP A 57 -5.32 -16.77 -11.59
N ASN A 58 -4.09 -16.67 -11.03
CA ASN A 58 -3.45 -17.79 -10.32
C ASN A 58 -2.84 -17.49 -8.94
N THR A 59 -2.99 -16.30 -8.40
CA THR A 59 -2.38 -16.01 -7.09
C THR A 59 -3.45 -16.07 -5.98
N GLU A 60 -3.51 -17.17 -5.23
CA GLU A 60 -4.19 -17.19 -3.94
C GLU A 60 -3.50 -16.16 -3.02
N THR A 61 -4.21 -15.09 -2.67
CA THR A 61 -3.71 -14.06 -1.79
C THR A 61 -4.25 -14.26 -0.38
N GLU A 62 -3.35 -14.26 0.60
CA GLU A 62 -3.66 -14.39 2.02
C GLU A 62 -3.26 -13.07 2.71
N TYR A 63 -4.23 -12.16 2.87
CA TYR A 63 -4.04 -10.87 3.53
C TYR A 63 -4.77 -10.86 4.87
N GLU A 64 -4.03 -10.58 5.94
CA GLU A 64 -4.54 -10.57 7.32
C GLU A 64 -4.31 -9.21 7.97
N THR A 65 -5.31 -8.71 8.73
CA THR A 65 -5.11 -7.58 9.62
C THR A 65 -4.87 -8.08 11.05
N ILE A 66 -3.75 -7.68 11.65
CA ILE A 66 -3.33 -8.17 12.97
C ILE A 66 -3.85 -7.26 14.06
N PHE A 67 -4.70 -7.82 14.94
CA PHE A 67 -5.24 -7.17 16.13
C PHE A 67 -4.81 -7.86 17.43
N SER A 68 -4.04 -8.95 17.37
CA SER A 68 -3.57 -9.67 18.56
C SER A 68 -2.06 -9.82 18.57
N LEU A 69 -1.46 -9.83 19.77
CA LEU A 69 -0.02 -10.08 19.95
C LEU A 69 0.37 -11.49 19.52
N ASP A 70 -0.52 -12.47 19.68
CA ASP A 70 -0.25 -13.86 19.26
C ASP A 70 -0.13 -13.96 17.73
N SER A 71 -1.03 -13.33 16.98
CA SER A 71 -0.93 -13.24 15.50
C SER A 71 0.38 -12.54 15.11
N LEU A 72 0.75 -11.46 15.79
CA LEU A 72 1.99 -10.74 15.53
C LEU A 72 3.23 -11.62 15.82
N HIS A 73 3.24 -12.37 16.92
CA HIS A 73 4.31 -13.33 17.23
C HIS A 73 4.45 -14.39 16.14
N ASN A 74 3.33 -14.91 15.64
CA ASN A 74 3.33 -15.90 14.56
C ASN A 74 3.87 -15.30 13.24
N CYS A 75 3.49 -14.07 12.91
CA CYS A 75 4.04 -13.33 11.77
C CYS A 75 5.57 -13.20 11.89
N VAL A 76 6.08 -12.71 13.04
CA VAL A 76 7.52 -12.55 13.28
C VAL A 76 8.26 -13.89 13.19
N LYS A 77 7.68 -15.01 13.64
CA LYS A 77 8.26 -16.35 13.46
C LYS A 77 8.36 -16.73 11.99
N LYS A 78 7.31 -16.45 11.17
CA LYS A 78 7.31 -16.71 9.73
C LYS A 78 8.43 -15.92 9.05
N ILE A 79 8.55 -14.61 9.33
CA ILE A 79 9.60 -13.74 8.79
C ILE A 79 11.02 -14.27 9.13
N LYS A 80 11.25 -14.65 10.37
CA LYS A 80 12.56 -15.21 10.80
C LYS A 80 12.93 -16.49 10.04
N ARG A 81 11.94 -17.31 9.67
CA ARG A 81 12.16 -18.53 8.88
C ARG A 81 12.51 -18.23 7.43
N LYS A 82 11.83 -17.26 6.81
CA LYS A 82 12.01 -16.89 5.39
C LYS A 82 13.28 -16.07 5.15
N LYS A 83 13.80 -15.41 6.19
CA LYS A 83 15.01 -14.55 6.17
C LYS A 83 14.94 -13.32 5.26
N ILE A 84 13.80 -13.10 4.61
CA ILE A 84 13.53 -11.95 3.76
C ILE A 84 12.09 -11.50 4.00
N PHE A 85 11.84 -10.20 4.02
CA PHE A 85 10.50 -9.65 4.11
C PHE A 85 10.45 -8.24 3.50
N ALA A 86 9.28 -7.90 2.96
CA ALA A 86 8.96 -6.54 2.57
C ALA A 86 8.31 -5.80 3.74
N LEU A 87 8.58 -4.50 3.83
CA LEU A 87 8.06 -3.59 4.85
C LEU A 87 7.59 -2.31 4.17
N ASP A 88 6.41 -1.86 4.57
CA ASP A 88 5.92 -0.52 4.28
C ASP A 88 5.26 0.11 5.50
N LEU A 89 5.27 1.45 5.59
CA LEU A 89 4.74 2.22 6.72
C LEU A 89 3.70 3.21 6.24
N GLU A 90 2.55 3.20 6.91
CA GLU A 90 1.56 4.25 6.79
C GLU A 90 1.80 5.31 7.87
N THR A 91 1.83 6.57 7.47
CA THR A 91 2.17 7.69 8.36
C THR A 91 1.22 8.87 8.18
N THR A 92 1.13 9.72 9.22
CA THR A 92 0.27 10.92 9.22
C THR A 92 0.80 12.07 8.36
N SER A 93 2.07 12.02 7.93
CA SER A 93 2.72 13.12 7.19
C SER A 93 3.83 12.59 6.30
N LEU A 94 4.08 13.28 5.19
CA LEU A 94 5.25 13.06 4.34
C LEU A 94 6.55 13.64 4.94
N ASP A 95 6.43 14.59 5.87
CA ASP A 95 7.59 15.12 6.60
C ASP A 95 8.01 14.12 7.70
N PRO A 96 9.20 13.50 7.61
CA PRO A 96 9.66 12.49 8.56
C PRO A 96 9.73 13.00 10.01
N ASN A 97 9.93 14.31 10.22
CA ASN A 97 10.04 14.89 11.55
C ASN A 97 8.67 15.05 12.26
N LEU A 98 7.59 15.13 11.47
CA LEU A 98 6.22 15.27 11.95
C LEU A 98 5.42 13.98 11.83
N ALA A 99 5.92 13.02 11.05
CA ALA A 99 5.24 11.77 10.74
C ALA A 99 5.08 10.88 11.98
N LYS A 100 3.84 10.46 12.24
CA LYS A 100 3.51 9.41 13.22
C LYS A 100 3.09 8.16 12.47
N ILE A 101 3.62 7.01 12.85
CA ILE A 101 3.23 5.73 12.25
C ILE A 101 1.79 5.42 12.64
N VAL A 102 0.93 5.16 11.66
CA VAL A 102 -0.47 4.75 11.83
C VAL A 102 -0.70 3.29 11.44
N GLY A 103 0.21 2.70 10.66
CA GLY A 103 0.15 1.29 10.29
C GLY A 103 1.49 0.76 9.81
N ILE A 104 1.65 -0.56 9.86
CA ILE A 104 2.82 -1.30 9.38
C ILE A 104 2.33 -2.44 8.49
N SER A 105 2.80 -2.50 7.25
CA SER A 105 2.59 -3.63 6.34
C SER A 105 3.83 -4.52 6.29
N LEU A 106 3.64 -5.83 6.36
CA LEU A 106 4.71 -6.82 6.25
C LEU A 106 4.31 -7.92 5.28
N ALA A 107 5.24 -8.32 4.40
CA ALA A 107 5.07 -9.47 3.51
C ALA A 107 6.35 -10.30 3.49
N TRP A 108 6.26 -11.62 3.48
CA TRP A 108 7.40 -12.54 3.52
C TRP A 108 7.37 -13.61 2.44
N GLU A 109 6.34 -13.60 1.63
CA GLU A 109 6.11 -14.53 0.53
C GLU A 109 5.12 -13.91 -0.44
N GLU A 110 5.21 -14.24 -1.71
CA GLU A 110 4.26 -13.80 -2.73
C GLU A 110 2.83 -14.19 -2.35
N GLY A 111 1.90 -13.25 -2.49
CA GLY A 111 0.50 -13.44 -2.10
C GLY A 111 0.22 -13.43 -0.60
N LYS A 112 1.23 -13.31 0.29
CA LYS A 112 1.04 -13.33 1.75
C LYS A 112 1.53 -12.05 2.41
N ALA A 113 0.61 -11.30 2.97
CA ALA A 113 0.92 -10.07 3.67
C ALA A 113 0.03 -9.87 4.90
N VAL A 114 0.51 -9.04 5.81
CA VAL A 114 -0.25 -8.62 6.99
C VAL A 114 -0.20 -7.11 7.13
N TYR A 115 -1.27 -6.56 7.70
CA TYR A 115 -1.34 -5.16 8.10
C TYR A 115 -1.53 -5.06 9.61
N ILE A 116 -0.77 -4.19 10.26
CA ILE A 116 -0.78 -3.94 11.71
C ILE A 116 -1.24 -2.50 11.92
N PRO A 117 -2.53 -2.24 12.20
CA PRO A 117 -3.03 -0.90 12.49
C PRO A 117 -2.51 -0.44 13.85
N LEU A 118 -2.08 0.84 13.97
CA LEU A 118 -1.47 1.40 15.18
C LEU A 118 -2.00 2.77 15.59
N GLY A 119 -2.62 3.49 14.69
CA GLY A 119 -2.99 4.88 14.97
C GLY A 119 -4.16 5.39 14.13
N HIS A 120 -5.05 4.49 13.73
CA HIS A 120 -6.28 4.87 13.07
C HIS A 120 -7.28 5.40 14.09
N ASP A 121 -7.88 6.56 13.81
CA ASP A 121 -8.77 7.32 14.71
C ASP A 121 -10.12 7.69 14.07
N TYR A 122 -10.46 7.04 12.95
CA TYR A 122 -11.76 7.25 12.30
C TYR A 122 -12.90 6.63 13.13
N GLU A 123 -14.12 7.13 12.95
CA GLU A 123 -15.32 6.63 13.61
C GLU A 123 -15.54 5.13 13.27
N GLY A 124 -15.67 4.30 14.32
CA GLY A 124 -15.79 2.84 14.16
C GLY A 124 -14.44 2.10 13.99
N ALA A 125 -13.30 2.78 14.15
CA ALA A 125 -12.00 2.10 14.11
C ALA A 125 -11.94 0.97 15.16
N PRO A 126 -11.47 -0.23 14.78
CA PRO A 126 -11.35 -1.36 15.70
C PRO A 126 -10.29 -1.07 16.77
N VAL A 127 -10.35 -1.78 17.89
CA VAL A 127 -9.32 -1.73 18.93
C VAL A 127 -8.00 -2.21 18.34
N GLN A 128 -6.97 -1.36 18.43
CA GLN A 128 -5.64 -1.60 17.84
C GLN A 128 -4.64 -2.01 18.91
N LEU A 129 -3.55 -2.66 18.49
CA LEU A 129 -2.47 -3.03 19.38
C LEU A 129 -1.73 -1.80 19.93
N ASN A 130 -1.21 -1.92 21.15
CA ASN A 130 -0.38 -0.87 21.73
C ASN A 130 0.95 -0.77 20.94
N LYS A 131 1.30 0.45 20.51
CA LYS A 131 2.52 0.72 19.73
C LYS A 131 3.80 0.18 20.41
N SER A 132 3.92 0.35 21.73
CA SER A 132 5.12 -0.10 22.46
C SER A 132 5.30 -1.60 22.38
N ASP A 133 4.22 -2.38 22.44
CA ASP A 133 4.31 -3.85 22.41
C ASP A 133 4.58 -4.35 20.99
N VAL A 134 3.98 -3.71 19.97
CA VAL A 134 4.32 -3.98 18.56
C VAL A 134 5.80 -3.68 18.29
N TYR A 135 6.30 -2.54 18.74
CA TYR A 135 7.71 -2.16 18.54
C TYR A 135 8.69 -3.13 19.21
N LYS A 136 8.38 -3.67 20.41
CA LYS A 136 9.21 -4.70 21.05
C LYS A 136 9.40 -5.93 20.16
N LEU A 137 8.42 -6.27 19.34
CA LEU A 137 8.46 -7.44 18.45
C LEU A 137 9.05 -7.12 17.08
N ILE A 138 8.77 -5.95 16.53
CA ILE A 138 9.18 -5.56 15.18
C ILE A 138 10.62 -5.03 15.14
N LEU A 139 11.04 -4.19 16.11
CA LEU A 139 12.39 -3.63 16.10
C LEU A 139 13.51 -4.68 16.04
N PRO A 140 13.43 -5.82 16.77
CA PRO A 140 14.45 -6.85 16.66
C PRO A 140 14.61 -7.44 15.27
N ILE A 141 13.53 -7.63 14.50
CA ILE A 141 13.63 -8.13 13.11
C ILE A 141 14.14 -7.06 12.16
N LEU A 142 13.79 -5.79 12.39
CA LEU A 142 14.28 -4.67 11.60
C LEU A 142 15.79 -4.45 11.80
N ARG A 143 16.27 -4.61 13.03
CA ARG A 143 17.70 -4.44 13.37
C ARG A 143 18.58 -5.65 13.07
N ASN A 144 17.99 -6.79 12.76
CA ASN A 144 18.75 -8.02 12.49
C ASN A 144 19.41 -7.95 11.10
N PRO A 145 20.75 -7.92 10.99
CA PRO A 145 21.45 -7.86 9.70
C PRO A 145 21.31 -9.15 8.87
N ASN A 146 20.95 -10.28 9.51
CA ASN A 146 20.75 -11.55 8.83
C ASN A 146 19.35 -11.70 8.19
N LEU A 147 18.47 -10.71 8.37
CA LEU A 147 17.17 -10.65 7.73
C LEU A 147 17.22 -9.58 6.62
N GLN A 148 16.96 -10.00 5.39
CA GLN A 148 16.87 -9.08 4.26
C GLN A 148 15.57 -8.28 4.32
N LYS A 149 15.62 -6.98 4.07
CA LYS A 149 14.47 -6.08 4.06
C LYS A 149 14.30 -5.51 2.66
N ILE A 150 13.07 -5.54 2.18
CA ILE A 150 12.64 -4.92 0.93
C ILE A 150 11.64 -3.84 1.30
N GLY A 151 11.72 -2.68 0.68
CA GLY A 151 10.71 -1.63 0.87
C GLY A 151 10.96 -0.46 -0.06
N HIS A 152 9.89 0.25 -0.34
CA HIS A 152 9.98 1.50 -1.07
C HIS A 152 10.34 2.61 -0.08
N ASN A 153 11.28 3.49 -0.48
CA ASN A 153 11.69 4.65 0.33
C ASN A 153 12.09 4.33 1.79
N LEU A 154 12.88 3.27 1.99
CA LEU A 154 13.35 2.83 3.32
C LEU A 154 14.10 3.91 4.12
N LYS A 155 14.55 5.00 3.49
CA LYS A 155 15.13 6.15 4.19
C LYS A 155 14.11 6.82 5.11
N SER A 156 12.86 6.98 4.69
CA SER A 156 11.80 7.55 5.53
C SER A 156 11.50 6.64 6.71
N VAL A 157 11.57 5.32 6.53
CA VAL A 157 11.45 4.32 7.60
C VAL A 157 12.56 4.46 8.64
N SER A 158 13.78 4.82 8.23
CA SER A 158 14.92 5.04 9.14
C SER A 158 14.78 6.29 10.00
N TYR A 159 14.11 7.32 9.50
CA TYR A 159 13.93 8.60 10.22
C TYR A 159 12.72 8.61 11.13
N THR A 160 11.69 7.81 10.86
CA THR A 160 10.53 7.68 11.74
C THR A 160 10.84 6.67 12.85
N HIS A 161 11.39 7.10 13.99
CA HIS A 161 11.55 6.36 15.28
C HIS A 161 11.99 4.88 15.24
N LEU A 162 12.08 4.27 14.06
CA LEU A 162 12.54 2.90 13.80
C LEU A 162 13.99 2.94 13.30
N THR A 163 14.94 3.51 14.06
CA THR A 163 16.36 3.58 13.65
C THR A 163 16.84 2.24 13.08
N LEU A 164 16.81 2.11 11.75
CA LEU A 164 17.39 0.97 11.05
C LEU A 164 18.91 1.16 10.96
N PRO A 165 19.71 0.12 11.13
CA PRO A 165 21.14 0.20 10.82
C PRO A 165 21.27 0.56 9.34
N THR A 166 22.04 1.61 9.06
CA THR A 166 22.35 2.06 7.69
C THR A 166 22.95 0.90 6.92
N ILE A 167 22.24 0.40 5.92
CA ILE A 167 22.81 -0.56 4.97
C ILE A 167 23.75 0.24 4.08
N ARG A 168 25.08 -0.06 4.18
CA ARG A 168 26.09 0.40 3.24
C ARG A 168 26.04 -0.46 1.99
#